data_eeaf5c46cf0502fa576c0b7ea1b4cc36
#
_entry.id   eeaf5c46cf0502fa576c0b7ea1b4cc36
#
_cell.length_a   1.000
_cell.length_b   1.000
_cell.length_c   1.000
_cell.angle_alpha   90.00
_cell.angle_beta   90.00
_cell.angle_gamma   90.00
#
_symmetry.space_group_name_H-M   'P 1'
#
loop_
_entity.id
_entity.type
_entity.pdbx_description
1 polymer ?
#
loop_
_entity_poly.entity_id
_entity_poly.type
_entity_poly.pdbx_seq_one_letter_code
_entity_poly.pdbx_strand_id
1 'polypeptide(L)'
;EGITDNNVFSQACAGSMSQACIIKMHNKVKDKTMITFDEKKYPQITDAEIKDALQFSTEQVIRDLPEFTEKFQKAYSENGFYQPIPNNYWTCGFWTGEIWLAYEYSQDERLKKAGEVQVKSFLDRIDKKIEVDHHDMGFLYSPSCVAAYKLTGSKEGREAAIKAADQLITRYHPVGEFIQAWGPMDAPENYHLIIDCLLNLPLLYWASDETGDPKYRDIAEKHIHTAVANVIREDYSTWHTFFFDMKTGAPDHGATCQGYRDGSAWARGQAWGVYGMALAYRYTGRKEYIDLFRHVTEYFLAHLPKDL
;
A
#
# COMPACT_ATOMS: atom_id res chain seq x y z
N GLU A 1 40.88 -13.02 -8.02
CA GLU A 1 41.19 -11.95 -9.01
C GLU A 1 39.90 -11.31 -9.48
N GLY A 2 39.69 -10.04 -9.07
CA GLY A 2 39.05 -9.00 -9.84
C GLY A 2 37.55 -9.01 -9.96
N ILE A 3 36.82 -8.38 -8.97
CA ILE A 3 35.53 -7.71 -9.26
C ILE A 3 35.70 -6.26 -8.80
N THR A 4 35.97 -5.42 -9.76
CA THR A 4 35.92 -3.94 -9.67
C THR A 4 34.72 -3.47 -10.49
N ASP A 5 34.09 -2.42 -9.96
CA ASP A 5 33.17 -1.47 -10.57
C ASP A 5 31.66 -1.77 -10.51
N ASN A 6 31.11 -1.41 -9.34
CA ASN A 6 29.70 -1.03 -9.19
C ASN A 6 29.57 0.42 -8.65
N ASN A 7 30.16 1.37 -9.37
CA ASN A 7 30.17 2.79 -8.95
C ASN A 7 29.62 3.77 -10.02
N VAL A 8 28.76 3.30 -10.93
CA VAL A 8 28.20 4.16 -12.00
C VAL A 8 26.72 4.50 -11.77
N PHE A 9 26.01 3.82 -10.84
CA PHE A 9 24.58 4.08 -10.59
C PHE A 9 24.28 5.08 -9.45
N SER A 10 25.29 5.60 -8.75
CA SER A 10 25.07 6.47 -7.57
C SER A 10 25.02 7.97 -7.86
N GLN A 11 25.22 8.41 -9.09
CA GLN A 11 25.30 9.86 -9.40
C GLN A 11 24.16 10.45 -10.25
N ALA A 12 23.19 9.65 -10.71
CA ALA A 12 22.15 10.14 -11.62
C ALA A 12 20.78 10.45 -10.95
N CYS A 13 20.60 10.17 -9.67
CA CYS A 13 19.34 10.42 -8.95
C CYS A 13 19.48 11.36 -7.74
N ALA A 14 20.35 12.36 -7.82
CA ALA A 14 20.39 13.45 -6.85
C ALA A 14 19.36 14.54 -7.21
N GLY A 15 18.08 14.18 -7.26
CA GLY A 15 16.99 15.12 -7.06
C GLY A 15 17.09 15.60 -5.62
N SER A 16 17.46 16.86 -5.41
CA SER A 16 17.79 17.45 -4.12
C SER A 16 16.58 17.41 -3.17
N MET A 17 16.59 16.44 -2.24
CA MET A 17 15.83 16.61 -1.00
C MET A 17 16.26 17.93 -0.38
N SER A 18 15.32 18.80 0.01
CA SER A 18 15.72 19.98 0.77
C SER A 18 16.46 19.49 2.02
N GLN A 19 17.62 20.07 2.27
CA GLN A 19 18.47 19.73 3.43
C GLN A 19 17.69 19.77 4.75
N ALA A 20 16.64 20.59 4.82
CA ALA A 20 15.71 20.68 5.94
C ALA A 20 14.87 19.40 6.14
N CYS A 21 14.49 18.71 5.07
CA CYS A 21 13.68 17.48 5.17
C CYS A 21 14.54 16.29 5.58
N ILE A 22 15.77 16.20 5.06
CA ILE A 22 16.77 15.19 5.51
C ILE A 22 17.11 15.42 6.99
N ILE A 23 17.28 16.68 7.42
CA ILE A 23 17.55 17.03 8.81
C ILE A 23 16.34 16.68 9.69
N LYS A 24 15.11 16.92 9.22
CA LYS A 24 13.88 16.57 9.95
C LYS A 24 13.71 15.06 10.11
N MET A 25 14.04 14.28 9.08
CA MET A 25 14.07 12.80 9.15
C MET A 25 15.22 12.30 10.06
N HIS A 26 16.41 12.85 9.93
CA HIS A 26 17.57 12.49 10.77
C HIS A 26 17.39 12.87 12.26
N ASN A 27 16.76 13.99 12.54
CA ASN A 27 16.48 14.42 13.92
C ASN A 27 15.36 13.57 14.55
N LYS A 28 14.43 13.02 13.78
CA LYS A 28 13.43 12.05 14.28
C LYS A 28 14.07 10.74 14.76
N VAL A 29 15.19 10.33 14.17
CA VAL A 29 15.85 9.04 14.45
C VAL A 29 16.81 9.11 15.66
N LYS A 30 17.24 10.29 16.11
CA LYS A 30 18.42 10.44 16.99
C LYS A 30 18.21 10.24 18.49
N ASP A 31 16.99 10.23 19.05
CA ASP A 31 16.90 10.27 20.53
C ASP A 31 15.59 9.71 21.11
N LYS A 32 15.38 8.40 21.05
CA LYS A 32 14.48 7.72 22.01
C LYS A 32 14.91 6.28 22.22
N THR A 33 14.91 5.86 23.49
CA THR A 33 15.12 4.48 23.92
C THR A 33 14.20 3.55 23.12
N MET A 34 14.80 2.71 22.28
CA MET A 34 14.05 1.69 21.53
C MET A 34 13.35 0.76 22.53
N ILE A 35 12.05 0.56 22.33
CA ILE A 35 11.33 -0.50 23.04
C ILE A 35 11.91 -1.81 22.52
N THR A 36 12.59 -2.55 23.37
CA THR A 36 13.07 -3.88 23.01
C THR A 36 11.89 -4.83 22.95
N PHE A 37 11.58 -5.32 21.74
CA PHE A 37 10.63 -6.40 21.56
C PHE A 37 11.17 -7.66 22.25
N ASP A 38 10.49 -8.12 23.29
CA ASP A 38 10.87 -9.33 24.00
C ASP A 38 10.23 -10.54 23.31
N GLU A 39 10.94 -11.13 22.35
CA GLU A 39 10.50 -12.31 21.60
C GLU A 39 10.09 -13.48 22.52
N LYS A 40 10.61 -13.55 23.76
CA LYS A 40 10.29 -14.61 24.73
C LYS A 40 8.88 -14.50 25.30
N LYS A 41 8.22 -13.35 25.15
CA LYS A 41 6.83 -13.16 25.62
C LYS A 41 5.80 -13.74 24.67
N TYR A 42 6.18 -14.09 23.44
CA TYR A 42 5.26 -14.58 22.44
C TYR A 42 5.51 -16.06 22.17
N PRO A 43 4.46 -16.87 22.02
CA PRO A 43 4.61 -18.27 21.67
C PRO A 43 5.31 -18.39 20.30
N GLN A 44 6.26 -19.32 20.21
CA GLN A 44 6.89 -19.65 18.93
C GLN A 44 5.87 -20.42 18.08
N ILE A 45 5.58 -19.89 16.89
CA ILE A 45 4.72 -20.56 15.92
C ILE A 45 5.55 -21.63 15.20
N THR A 46 5.04 -22.84 15.11
CA THR A 46 5.67 -23.95 14.41
C THR A 46 5.31 -23.96 12.92
N ASP A 47 6.14 -24.59 12.08
CA ASP A 47 5.84 -24.79 10.65
C ASP A 47 4.55 -25.59 10.44
N ALA A 48 4.19 -26.49 11.35
CA ALA A 48 2.95 -27.24 11.31
C ALA A 48 1.73 -26.30 11.50
N GLU A 49 1.75 -25.43 12.51
CA GLU A 49 0.68 -24.47 12.74
C GLU A 49 0.52 -23.49 11.59
N ILE A 50 1.64 -23.03 10.98
CA ILE A 50 1.60 -22.20 9.77
C ILE A 50 0.93 -22.94 8.61
N LYS A 51 1.31 -24.20 8.40
CA LYS A 51 0.73 -25.04 7.33
C LYS A 51 -0.76 -25.27 7.55
N ASP A 52 -1.18 -25.57 8.77
CA ASP A 52 -2.59 -25.78 9.11
C ASP A 52 -3.40 -24.49 8.89
N ALA A 53 -2.86 -23.32 9.26
CA ALA A 53 -3.50 -22.04 9.02
C ALA A 53 -3.64 -21.72 7.52
N LEU A 54 -2.60 -21.99 6.71
CA LEU A 54 -2.64 -21.80 5.26
C LEU A 54 -3.65 -22.75 4.60
N GLN A 55 -3.68 -24.02 5.02
CA GLN A 55 -4.65 -24.99 4.54
C GLN A 55 -6.08 -24.54 4.86
N PHE A 56 -6.34 -24.19 6.13
CA PHE A 56 -7.65 -23.69 6.57
C PHE A 56 -8.08 -22.46 5.77
N SER A 57 -7.21 -21.46 5.60
CA SER A 57 -7.51 -20.25 4.84
C SER A 57 -7.82 -20.57 3.37
N THR A 58 -7.05 -21.45 2.75
CA THR A 58 -7.28 -21.89 1.37
C THR A 58 -8.65 -22.57 1.22
N GLU A 59 -9.02 -23.43 2.15
CA GLU A 59 -10.33 -24.10 2.16
C GLU A 59 -11.49 -23.11 2.33
N GLN A 60 -11.31 -22.04 3.14
CA GLN A 60 -12.31 -20.98 3.24
C GLN A 60 -12.48 -20.25 1.90
N VAL A 61 -11.40 -19.84 1.26
CA VAL A 61 -11.45 -19.18 -0.05
C VAL A 61 -12.17 -20.07 -1.09
N ILE A 62 -11.83 -21.36 -1.15
CA ILE A 62 -12.49 -22.30 -2.08
C ILE A 62 -13.99 -22.42 -1.77
N ARG A 63 -14.39 -22.44 -0.50
CA ARG A 63 -15.79 -22.52 -0.08
C ARG A 63 -16.59 -21.31 -0.57
N ASP A 64 -15.96 -20.13 -0.60
CA ASP A 64 -16.60 -18.87 -0.94
C ASP A 64 -16.65 -18.62 -2.46
N LEU A 65 -15.89 -19.38 -3.28
CA LEU A 65 -15.87 -19.22 -4.74
C LEU A 65 -17.25 -19.25 -5.41
N PRO A 66 -18.21 -20.14 -5.05
CA PRO A 66 -19.52 -20.16 -5.69
C PRO A 66 -20.27 -18.83 -5.61
N GLU A 67 -20.11 -18.08 -4.52
CA GLU A 67 -20.74 -16.78 -4.32
C GLU A 67 -19.90 -15.64 -4.94
N PHE A 68 -18.57 -15.72 -4.81
CA PHE A 68 -17.68 -14.58 -5.08
C PHE A 68 -16.75 -14.74 -6.30
N THR A 69 -17.01 -15.66 -7.23
CA THR A 69 -16.24 -15.73 -8.49
C THR A 69 -16.56 -14.53 -9.40
N GLU A 70 -17.83 -14.17 -9.55
CA GLU A 70 -18.29 -13.03 -10.38
C GLU A 70 -18.63 -11.78 -9.56
N LYS A 71 -18.62 -11.90 -8.23
CA LYS A 71 -18.92 -10.85 -7.27
C LYS A 71 -17.71 -10.59 -6.37
N PHE A 72 -17.79 -9.52 -5.61
CA PHE A 72 -16.77 -9.12 -4.64
C PHE A 72 -17.39 -8.98 -3.28
N GLN A 73 -16.56 -9.11 -2.24
CA GLN A 73 -17.01 -8.95 -0.86
C GLN A 73 -17.17 -7.46 -0.52
N LYS A 74 -18.28 -7.11 0.11
CA LYS A 74 -18.46 -5.80 0.72
C LYS A 74 -17.39 -5.57 1.78
N ALA A 75 -16.97 -4.32 2.01
CA ALA A 75 -15.89 -3.98 2.93
C ALA A 75 -16.17 -4.32 4.41
N TYR A 76 -17.39 -4.67 4.74
CA TYR A 76 -17.82 -5.05 6.10
C TYR A 76 -18.88 -6.15 6.05
N SER A 77 -18.91 -6.98 7.09
CA SER A 77 -19.91 -8.03 7.24
C SER A 77 -21.22 -7.49 7.80
N GLU A 78 -22.33 -8.10 7.40
CA GLU A 78 -23.67 -7.91 7.97
C GLU A 78 -24.15 -9.25 8.50
N ASN A 79 -24.53 -9.32 9.79
CA ASN A 79 -24.92 -10.57 10.47
C ASN A 79 -23.88 -11.71 10.33
N GLY A 80 -22.58 -11.36 10.33
CA GLY A 80 -21.49 -12.32 10.22
C GLY A 80 -21.15 -12.76 8.80
N PHE A 81 -21.79 -12.22 7.77
CA PHE A 81 -21.55 -12.57 6.36
C PHE A 81 -21.24 -11.34 5.53
N TYR A 82 -20.29 -11.48 4.59
CA TYR A 82 -20.04 -10.45 3.57
C TYR A 82 -21.12 -10.52 2.50
N GLN A 83 -21.68 -9.34 2.19
CA GLN A 83 -22.65 -9.24 1.11
C GLN A 83 -21.92 -9.13 -0.24
N PRO A 84 -22.44 -9.80 -1.30
CA PRO A 84 -21.84 -9.71 -2.63
C PRO A 84 -22.13 -8.36 -3.29
N ILE A 85 -21.09 -7.72 -3.82
CA ILE A 85 -21.16 -6.46 -4.54
C ILE A 85 -20.51 -6.57 -5.93
N PRO A 86 -20.82 -5.66 -6.87
CA PRO A 86 -20.07 -5.55 -8.13
C PRO A 86 -18.67 -5.01 -7.89
N ASN A 87 -17.81 -5.06 -8.92
CA ASN A 87 -16.43 -4.53 -8.88
C ASN A 87 -16.41 -2.99 -9.01
N ASN A 88 -16.85 -2.30 -7.97
CA ASN A 88 -16.93 -0.83 -7.96
C ASN A 88 -16.52 -0.20 -6.62
N TYR A 89 -15.90 -0.97 -5.72
CA TYR A 89 -15.46 -0.47 -4.43
C TYR A 89 -13.95 -0.63 -4.25
N TRP A 90 -13.33 0.19 -3.40
CA TRP A 90 -11.88 0.21 -3.24
C TRP A 90 -11.28 -1.07 -2.63
N THR A 91 -12.09 -1.87 -1.93
CA THR A 91 -11.64 -3.12 -1.31
C THR A 91 -11.72 -4.34 -2.22
N CYS A 92 -12.30 -4.23 -3.42
CA CYS A 92 -12.51 -5.39 -4.30
C CYS A 92 -11.24 -6.17 -4.62
N GLY A 93 -10.08 -5.49 -4.68
CA GLY A 93 -8.79 -6.13 -4.96
C GLY A 93 -8.35 -7.12 -3.89
N PHE A 94 -8.77 -6.97 -2.65
CA PHE A 94 -8.34 -7.85 -1.55
C PHE A 94 -8.88 -9.28 -1.71
N TRP A 95 -10.16 -9.43 -2.03
CA TRP A 95 -10.74 -10.75 -2.30
C TRP A 95 -10.02 -11.47 -3.45
N THR A 96 -9.75 -10.79 -4.54
CA THR A 96 -8.97 -11.35 -5.65
C THR A 96 -7.55 -11.71 -5.20
N GLY A 97 -6.96 -10.90 -4.33
CA GLY A 97 -5.66 -11.18 -3.72
C GLY A 97 -5.67 -12.46 -2.87
N GLU A 98 -6.72 -12.69 -2.09
CA GLU A 98 -6.91 -13.93 -1.32
C GLU A 98 -7.00 -15.16 -2.24
N ILE A 99 -7.73 -15.06 -3.37
CA ILE A 99 -7.79 -16.11 -4.39
C ILE A 99 -6.39 -16.43 -4.93
N TRP A 100 -5.58 -15.40 -5.26
CA TRP A 100 -4.24 -15.61 -5.79
C TRP A 100 -3.26 -16.15 -4.75
N LEU A 101 -3.34 -15.72 -3.50
CA LEU A 101 -2.53 -16.29 -2.41
C LEU A 101 -2.88 -17.75 -2.16
N ALA A 102 -4.17 -18.10 -2.15
CA ALA A 102 -4.64 -19.48 -2.02
C ALA A 102 -4.19 -20.35 -3.22
N TYR A 103 -4.20 -19.79 -4.43
CA TYR A 103 -3.66 -20.47 -5.62
C TYR A 103 -2.15 -20.67 -5.53
N GLU A 104 -1.38 -19.65 -5.14
CA GLU A 104 0.07 -19.76 -4.98
C GLU A 104 0.45 -20.90 -4.02
N TYR A 105 -0.28 -21.02 -2.90
CA TYR A 105 -0.07 -22.08 -1.92
C TYR A 105 -0.49 -23.47 -2.41
N SER A 106 -1.69 -23.60 -2.98
CA SER A 106 -2.32 -24.91 -3.24
C SER A 106 -2.18 -25.41 -4.68
N GLN A 107 -1.96 -24.51 -5.65
CA GLN A 107 -2.01 -24.78 -7.09
C GLN A 107 -3.35 -25.35 -7.57
N ASP A 108 -4.45 -25.06 -6.85
CA ASP A 108 -5.80 -25.53 -7.21
C ASP A 108 -6.35 -24.76 -8.42
N GLU A 109 -6.64 -25.46 -9.49
CA GLU A 109 -7.13 -24.89 -10.75
C GLU A 109 -8.49 -24.17 -10.61
N ARG A 110 -9.29 -24.47 -9.59
CA ARG A 110 -10.54 -23.72 -9.31
C ARG A 110 -10.26 -22.27 -8.94
N LEU A 111 -9.23 -22.05 -8.12
CA LEU A 111 -8.78 -20.71 -7.70
C LEU A 111 -8.24 -19.93 -8.89
N LYS A 112 -7.40 -20.55 -9.71
CA LYS A 112 -6.89 -19.93 -10.93
C LYS A 112 -8.00 -19.46 -11.86
N LYS A 113 -8.99 -20.34 -12.15
CA LYS A 113 -10.13 -20.00 -13.00
C LYS A 113 -10.95 -18.84 -12.43
N ALA A 114 -11.20 -18.84 -11.12
CA ALA A 114 -11.91 -17.74 -10.47
C ALA A 114 -11.12 -16.43 -10.55
N GLY A 115 -9.80 -16.47 -10.28
CA GLY A 115 -8.92 -15.32 -10.41
C GLY A 115 -8.89 -14.76 -11.84
N GLU A 116 -8.87 -15.61 -12.87
CA GLU A 116 -8.93 -15.19 -14.28
C GLU A 116 -10.26 -14.48 -14.62
N VAL A 117 -11.39 -14.96 -14.08
CA VAL A 117 -12.68 -14.26 -14.22
C VAL A 117 -12.62 -12.88 -13.60
N GLN A 118 -12.05 -12.76 -12.42
CA GLN A 118 -11.94 -11.49 -11.71
C GLN A 118 -10.98 -10.52 -12.41
N VAL A 119 -9.86 -11.00 -12.95
CA VAL A 119 -8.94 -10.17 -13.74
C VAL A 119 -9.64 -9.50 -14.93
N LYS A 120 -10.50 -10.23 -15.64
CA LYS A 120 -11.32 -9.65 -16.72
C LYS A 120 -12.25 -8.55 -16.20
N SER A 121 -12.83 -8.74 -15.02
CA SER A 121 -13.66 -7.71 -14.38
C SER A 121 -12.84 -6.45 -14.03
N PHE A 122 -11.58 -6.59 -13.59
CA PHE A 122 -10.69 -5.46 -13.33
C PHE A 122 -10.25 -4.75 -14.61
N LEU A 123 -9.98 -5.48 -15.70
CA LEU A 123 -9.69 -4.88 -17.01
C LEU A 123 -10.90 -4.07 -17.52
N ASP A 124 -12.10 -4.63 -17.43
CA ASP A 124 -13.35 -3.95 -17.80
C ASP A 124 -13.60 -2.70 -16.93
N ARG A 125 -13.32 -2.77 -15.63
CA ARG A 125 -13.43 -1.66 -14.69
C ARG A 125 -12.53 -0.48 -15.06
N ILE A 126 -11.25 -0.73 -15.39
CA ILE A 126 -10.34 0.35 -15.75
C ILE A 126 -10.65 0.92 -17.14
N ASP A 127 -11.04 0.09 -18.09
CA ASP A 127 -11.40 0.51 -19.45
C ASP A 127 -12.65 1.40 -19.46
N LYS A 128 -13.64 1.06 -18.65
CA LYS A 128 -14.89 1.82 -18.51
C LYS A 128 -14.81 2.94 -17.48
N LYS A 129 -13.67 3.12 -16.82
CA LYS A 129 -13.47 4.13 -15.76
C LYS A 129 -14.50 4.04 -14.62
N ILE A 130 -14.84 2.81 -14.18
CA ILE A 130 -15.81 2.59 -13.12
C ILE A 130 -15.15 2.78 -11.75
N GLU A 131 -15.49 3.86 -11.05
CA GLU A 131 -14.99 4.16 -9.70
C GLU A 131 -13.47 3.95 -9.58
N VAL A 132 -12.70 4.65 -10.43
CA VAL A 132 -11.23 4.57 -10.49
C VAL A 132 -10.56 5.95 -10.33
N ASP A 133 -11.34 7.00 -10.04
CA ASP A 133 -10.80 8.35 -9.83
C ASP A 133 -10.48 8.60 -8.35
N HIS A 134 -9.60 7.78 -7.79
CA HIS A 134 -9.07 7.87 -6.44
C HIS A 134 -7.69 7.19 -6.36
N HIS A 135 -7.00 7.32 -5.22
CA HIS A 135 -5.65 6.82 -5.07
C HIS A 135 -5.54 5.30 -4.83
N ASP A 136 -6.65 4.60 -4.53
CA ASP A 136 -6.64 3.18 -4.13
C ASP A 136 -6.37 2.20 -5.28
N MET A 137 -5.79 2.66 -6.37
CA MET A 137 -5.48 1.84 -7.54
C MET A 137 -4.49 0.72 -7.21
N GLY A 138 -3.58 0.96 -6.26
CA GLY A 138 -2.67 -0.08 -5.77
C GLY A 138 -3.39 -1.19 -5.01
N PHE A 139 -4.37 -0.87 -4.15
CA PHE A 139 -5.21 -1.85 -3.47
C PHE A 139 -6.06 -2.68 -4.43
N LEU A 140 -6.50 -2.07 -5.52
CA LEU A 140 -7.30 -2.76 -6.54
C LEU A 140 -6.46 -3.66 -7.43
N TYR A 141 -5.35 -3.15 -7.98
CA TYR A 141 -4.66 -3.79 -9.10
C TYR A 141 -3.38 -4.54 -8.72
N SER A 142 -2.74 -4.24 -7.58
CA SER A 142 -1.57 -5.00 -7.15
C SER A 142 -1.92 -6.42 -6.70
N PRO A 143 -2.89 -6.64 -5.78
CA PRO A 143 -3.23 -7.99 -5.34
C PRO A 143 -4.05 -8.77 -6.38
N SER A 144 -4.72 -8.10 -7.31
CA SER A 144 -5.53 -8.74 -8.36
C SER A 144 -4.73 -9.00 -9.64
N CYS A 145 -4.41 -7.95 -10.38
CA CYS A 145 -3.89 -8.02 -11.74
C CYS A 145 -2.37 -8.25 -11.79
N VAL A 146 -1.60 -7.54 -10.94
CA VAL A 146 -0.15 -7.77 -10.84
C VAL A 146 0.14 -9.18 -10.31
N ALA A 147 -0.62 -9.65 -9.30
CA ALA A 147 -0.49 -11.00 -8.79
C ALA A 147 -0.79 -12.05 -9.86
N ALA A 148 -1.88 -11.89 -10.62
CA ALA A 148 -2.21 -12.75 -11.75
C ALA A 148 -1.07 -12.83 -12.78
N TYR A 149 -0.52 -11.69 -13.16
CA TYR A 149 0.59 -11.64 -14.11
C TYR A 149 1.83 -12.37 -13.57
N LYS A 150 2.20 -12.14 -12.32
CA LYS A 150 3.36 -12.77 -11.70
C LYS A 150 3.20 -14.29 -11.55
N LEU A 151 2.01 -14.78 -11.23
CA LEU A 151 1.77 -16.20 -10.96
C LEU A 151 1.45 -17.02 -12.21
N THR A 152 0.83 -16.39 -13.23
CA THR A 152 0.30 -17.13 -14.38
C THR A 152 0.75 -16.58 -15.74
N GLY A 153 1.43 -15.44 -15.78
CA GLY A 153 1.77 -14.75 -17.02
C GLY A 153 0.57 -14.06 -17.70
N SER A 154 -0.52 -13.78 -16.97
CA SER A 154 -1.75 -13.17 -17.49
C SER A 154 -1.49 -11.85 -18.21
N LYS A 155 -1.67 -11.83 -19.53
CA LYS A 155 -1.51 -10.60 -20.34
C LYS A 155 -2.58 -9.58 -20.04
N GLU A 156 -3.82 -10.01 -19.78
CA GLU A 156 -4.94 -9.16 -19.38
C GLU A 156 -4.66 -8.50 -18.02
N GLY A 157 -4.11 -9.27 -17.07
CA GLY A 157 -3.69 -8.74 -15.76
C GLY A 157 -2.58 -7.68 -15.89
N ARG A 158 -1.57 -7.95 -16.73
CA ARG A 158 -0.51 -6.98 -17.02
C ARG A 158 -1.07 -5.69 -17.63
N GLU A 159 -1.93 -5.80 -18.64
CA GLU A 159 -2.55 -4.65 -19.31
C GLU A 159 -3.38 -3.82 -18.33
N ALA A 160 -4.24 -4.46 -17.55
CA ALA A 160 -5.08 -3.78 -16.57
C ALA A 160 -4.25 -3.04 -15.50
N ALA A 161 -3.19 -3.67 -15.01
CA ALA A 161 -2.31 -3.06 -13.99
C ALA A 161 -1.52 -1.85 -14.52
N ILE A 162 -1.06 -1.87 -15.78
CA ILE A 162 -0.39 -0.72 -16.40
C ILE A 162 -1.39 0.43 -16.58
N LYS A 163 -2.59 0.18 -17.11
CA LYS A 163 -3.65 1.18 -17.22
C LYS A 163 -4.03 1.78 -15.85
N ALA A 164 -4.03 0.96 -14.80
CA ALA A 164 -4.28 1.42 -13.44
C ALA A 164 -3.16 2.31 -12.90
N ALA A 165 -1.90 2.00 -13.21
CA ALA A 165 -0.77 2.87 -12.87
C ALA A 165 -0.86 4.21 -13.62
N ASP A 166 -1.23 4.21 -14.90
CA ASP A 166 -1.49 5.43 -15.66
C ASP A 166 -2.64 6.24 -15.05
N GLN A 167 -3.71 5.58 -14.60
CA GLN A 167 -4.81 6.25 -13.90
C GLN A 167 -4.36 6.86 -12.57
N LEU A 168 -3.56 6.14 -11.78
CA LEU A 168 -3.09 6.63 -10.49
C LEU A 168 -2.26 7.91 -10.62
N ILE A 169 -1.35 7.97 -11.59
CA ILE A 169 -0.50 9.16 -11.79
C ILE A 169 -1.27 10.39 -12.29
N THR A 170 -2.50 10.24 -12.82
CA THR A 170 -3.32 11.41 -13.17
C THR A 170 -3.71 12.25 -11.97
N ARG A 171 -3.63 11.69 -10.77
CA ARG A 171 -3.93 12.37 -9.50
C ARG A 171 -2.70 13.00 -8.84
N TYR A 172 -1.57 13.02 -9.51
CA TYR A 172 -0.35 13.61 -9.00
C TYR A 172 -0.35 15.13 -9.13
N HIS A 173 -0.03 15.81 -8.04
CA HIS A 173 0.17 17.25 -7.97
C HIS A 173 1.67 17.61 -7.98
N PRO A 174 2.20 18.22 -9.04
CA PRO A 174 3.61 18.55 -9.12
C PRO A 174 4.09 19.57 -8.08
N VAL A 175 3.21 20.49 -7.64
CA VAL A 175 3.55 21.55 -6.66
C VAL A 175 3.69 20.98 -5.26
N GLY A 176 2.78 20.11 -4.83
CA GLY A 176 2.82 19.43 -3.53
C GLY A 176 3.63 18.14 -3.52
N GLU A 177 4.02 17.66 -4.71
CA GLU A 177 4.74 16.40 -4.90
C GLU A 177 4.05 15.19 -4.27
N PHE A 178 2.71 15.11 -4.40
CA PHE A 178 1.92 14.00 -3.89
C PHE A 178 0.76 13.61 -4.82
N ILE A 179 0.22 12.39 -4.63
CA ILE A 179 -0.98 11.88 -5.29
C ILE A 179 -2.17 12.18 -4.37
N GLN A 180 -3.15 12.92 -4.87
CA GLN A 180 -4.36 13.27 -4.13
C GLN A 180 -5.23 12.04 -3.90
N ALA A 181 -5.79 11.91 -2.68
CA ALA A 181 -6.54 10.73 -2.29
C ALA A 181 -7.85 10.56 -3.09
N TRP A 182 -8.74 11.53 -3.03
CA TRP A 182 -10.03 11.56 -3.75
C TRP A 182 -10.49 12.99 -4.01
N GLY A 183 -11.69 13.15 -4.57
CA GLY A 183 -12.34 14.41 -4.86
C GLY A 183 -11.78 15.14 -6.09
N PRO A 184 -12.41 16.24 -6.50
CA PRO A 184 -11.95 17.05 -7.61
C PRO A 184 -10.52 17.55 -7.43
N MET A 185 -9.74 17.52 -8.51
CA MET A 185 -8.31 17.87 -8.47
C MET A 185 -8.06 19.38 -8.31
N ASP A 186 -9.06 20.20 -8.56
CA ASP A 186 -9.03 21.68 -8.47
C ASP A 186 -9.68 22.24 -7.19
N ALA A 187 -10.13 21.36 -6.28
CA ALA A 187 -10.80 21.73 -5.05
C ALA A 187 -9.80 21.79 -3.87
N PRO A 188 -9.55 22.97 -3.28
CA PRO A 188 -8.56 23.11 -2.20
C PRO A 188 -8.84 22.21 -0.97
N GLU A 189 -10.11 21.97 -0.64
CA GLU A 189 -10.52 21.09 0.45
C GLU A 189 -10.17 19.61 0.22
N ASN A 190 -9.88 19.22 -1.02
CA ASN A 190 -9.44 17.88 -1.40
C ASN A 190 -7.93 17.78 -1.64
N TYR A 191 -7.18 18.86 -1.44
CA TYR A 191 -5.74 18.88 -1.68
C TYR A 191 -5.00 18.21 -0.51
N HIS A 192 -5.17 16.90 -0.41
CA HIS A 192 -4.66 16.09 0.68
C HIS A 192 -4.24 14.68 0.22
N LEU A 193 -3.38 14.07 1.02
CA LEU A 193 -3.07 12.65 0.95
C LEU A 193 -3.58 11.92 2.19
N ILE A 194 -3.68 10.61 2.09
CA ILE A 194 -4.04 9.70 3.19
C ILE A 194 -2.91 8.68 3.34
N ILE A 195 -2.66 8.24 4.57
CA ILE A 195 -1.52 7.36 4.90
C ILE A 195 -1.49 6.04 4.14
N ASP A 196 -2.64 5.49 3.75
CA ASP A 196 -2.74 4.26 2.95
C ASP A 196 -2.22 4.41 1.50
N CYS A 197 -1.95 5.64 1.04
CA CYS A 197 -1.19 5.88 -0.17
C CYS A 197 0.11 5.06 -0.24
N LEU A 198 0.74 4.81 0.91
CA LEU A 198 1.96 4.01 1.02
C LEU A 198 1.80 2.58 0.48
N LEU A 199 0.58 2.02 0.55
CA LEU A 199 0.23 0.69 0.05
C LEU A 199 -0.17 0.71 -1.44
N ASN A 200 -0.41 1.90 -2.00
CA ASN A 200 -0.78 2.08 -3.39
C ASN A 200 0.44 2.30 -4.30
N LEU A 201 1.56 2.79 -3.75
CA LEU A 201 2.80 3.04 -4.49
C LEU A 201 3.49 1.78 -5.07
N PRO A 202 3.37 0.57 -4.49
CA PRO A 202 3.90 -0.65 -5.11
C PRO A 202 3.45 -0.88 -6.54
N LEU A 203 2.25 -0.45 -6.92
CA LEU A 203 1.77 -0.50 -8.30
C LEU A 203 2.65 0.33 -9.24
N LEU A 204 3.06 1.53 -8.81
CA LEU A 204 3.90 2.42 -9.61
C LEU A 204 5.33 1.89 -9.74
N TYR A 205 5.92 1.37 -8.66
CA TYR A 205 7.24 0.74 -8.72
C TYR A 205 7.24 -0.45 -9.67
N TRP A 206 6.23 -1.32 -9.57
CA TRP A 206 6.05 -2.45 -10.46
C TRP A 206 5.88 -2.01 -11.92
N ALA A 207 5.05 -0.99 -12.18
CA ALA A 207 4.82 -0.49 -13.53
C ALA A 207 6.10 0.08 -14.16
N SER A 208 6.93 0.77 -13.36
CA SER A 208 8.23 1.26 -13.81
C SER A 208 9.18 0.12 -14.19
N ASP A 209 9.28 -0.90 -13.34
CA ASP A 209 10.14 -2.07 -13.58
C ASP A 209 9.67 -2.89 -14.80
N GLU A 210 8.35 -3.03 -14.97
CA GLU A 210 7.73 -3.81 -16.04
C GLU A 210 7.79 -3.13 -17.41
N THR A 211 7.66 -1.80 -17.45
CA THR A 211 7.62 -1.02 -18.70
C THR A 211 8.96 -0.41 -19.08
N GLY A 212 9.88 -0.24 -18.12
CA GLY A 212 11.09 0.53 -18.26
C GLY A 212 10.87 2.05 -18.25
N ASP A 213 9.64 2.54 -18.04
CA ASP A 213 9.34 3.96 -17.97
C ASP A 213 9.59 4.50 -16.55
N PRO A 214 10.54 5.42 -16.36
CA PRO A 214 10.89 5.95 -15.05
C PRO A 214 9.80 6.84 -14.44
N LYS A 215 8.85 7.34 -15.23
CA LYS A 215 7.81 8.30 -14.77
C LYS A 215 7.05 7.79 -13.54
N TYR A 216 6.76 6.50 -13.48
CA TYR A 216 6.02 5.90 -12.36
C TYR A 216 6.85 5.91 -11.09
N ARG A 217 8.12 5.48 -11.18
CA ARG A 217 9.05 5.48 -10.04
C ARG A 217 9.32 6.90 -9.56
N ASP A 218 9.55 7.85 -10.47
CA ASP A 218 9.82 9.24 -10.10
C ASP A 218 8.66 9.86 -9.32
N ILE A 219 7.43 9.62 -9.73
CA ILE A 219 6.23 10.08 -9.01
C ILE A 219 6.09 9.36 -7.65
N ALA A 220 6.33 8.04 -7.60
CA ALA A 220 6.26 7.27 -6.37
C ALA A 220 7.30 7.75 -5.34
N GLU A 221 8.53 8.02 -5.76
CA GLU A 221 9.62 8.53 -4.90
C GLU A 221 9.32 9.91 -4.34
N LYS A 222 8.77 10.83 -5.13
CA LYS A 222 8.35 12.15 -4.68
C LYS A 222 7.19 12.05 -3.70
N HIS A 223 6.19 11.26 -4.05
CA HIS A 223 5.02 11.10 -3.21
C HIS A 223 5.35 10.46 -1.85
N ILE A 224 6.15 9.37 -1.83
CA ILE A 224 6.51 8.74 -0.56
C ILE A 224 7.31 9.67 0.33
N HIS A 225 8.19 10.48 -0.27
CA HIS A 225 8.96 11.48 0.46
C HIS A 225 8.04 12.50 1.14
N THR A 226 7.09 13.09 0.39
CA THR A 226 6.11 14.04 0.93
C THR A 226 5.23 13.37 2.00
N ALA A 227 4.74 12.15 1.74
CA ALA A 227 3.89 11.43 2.68
C ALA A 227 4.61 11.20 4.01
N VAL A 228 5.79 10.58 3.99
CA VAL A 228 6.54 10.24 5.21
C VAL A 228 6.93 11.47 6.02
N ALA A 229 7.32 12.56 5.36
CA ALA A 229 7.69 13.80 6.03
C ALA A 229 6.54 14.42 6.82
N ASN A 230 5.29 14.15 6.45
CA ASN A 230 4.11 14.83 7.00
C ASN A 230 3.17 13.90 7.79
N VAL A 231 2.99 12.62 7.39
CA VAL A 231 2.06 11.73 8.10
C VAL A 231 2.66 11.12 9.37
N ILE A 232 3.98 11.00 9.49
CA ILE A 232 4.63 10.46 10.69
C ILE A 232 4.90 11.60 11.66
N ARG A 233 4.32 11.52 12.86
CA ARG A 233 4.52 12.51 13.93
C ARG A 233 5.86 12.32 14.64
N GLU A 234 6.24 13.27 15.48
CA GLU A 234 7.50 13.22 16.25
C GLU A 234 7.57 12.06 17.23
N ASP A 235 6.42 11.57 17.74
CA ASP A 235 6.32 10.42 18.63
C ASP A 235 6.17 9.09 17.88
N TYR A 236 6.27 9.11 16.53
CA TYR A 236 6.08 7.98 15.62
C TYR A 236 4.64 7.45 15.51
N SER A 237 3.67 8.13 16.10
CA SER A 237 2.28 7.95 15.73
C SER A 237 2.03 8.54 14.34
N THR A 238 0.88 8.22 13.75
CA THR A 238 0.59 8.66 12.39
C THR A 238 -0.66 9.53 12.30
N TRP A 239 -0.63 10.50 11.38
CA TRP A 239 -1.84 11.15 10.90
C TRP A 239 -2.58 10.21 9.94
N HIS A 240 -3.90 10.28 9.93
CA HIS A 240 -4.73 9.61 8.94
C HIS A 240 -4.64 10.33 7.60
N THR A 241 -4.95 11.61 7.59
CA THR A 241 -4.99 12.52 6.44
C THR A 241 -4.06 13.68 6.68
N PHE A 242 -3.40 14.18 5.63
CA PHE A 242 -2.59 15.39 5.72
C PHE A 242 -2.89 16.34 4.56
N PHE A 243 -3.21 17.58 4.88
CA PHE A 243 -3.57 18.65 3.96
C PHE A 243 -2.39 19.54 3.61
N PHE A 244 -2.43 20.12 2.43
CA PHE A 244 -1.40 21.03 1.92
C PHE A 244 -2.05 22.29 1.33
N ASP A 245 -1.30 23.38 1.27
CA ASP A 245 -1.72 24.57 0.54
C ASP A 245 -1.61 24.33 -0.97
N MET A 246 -2.71 24.46 -1.69
CA MET A 246 -2.78 24.14 -3.11
C MET A 246 -1.91 25.06 -3.99
N LYS A 247 -1.64 26.31 -3.56
CA LYS A 247 -0.88 27.27 -4.35
C LYS A 247 0.62 27.08 -4.19
N THR A 248 1.05 26.73 -2.99
CA THR A 248 2.47 26.66 -2.63
C THR A 248 2.97 25.23 -2.46
N GLY A 249 2.08 24.25 -2.29
CA GLY A 249 2.43 22.87 -1.92
C GLY A 249 2.92 22.73 -0.48
N ALA A 250 2.88 23.80 0.32
CA ALA A 250 3.35 23.77 1.70
C ALA A 250 2.47 22.88 2.58
N PRO A 251 3.06 22.13 3.54
CA PRO A 251 2.30 21.40 4.56
C PRO A 251 1.40 22.36 5.37
N ASP A 252 0.14 21.96 5.56
CA ASP A 252 -0.83 22.74 6.33
C ASP A 252 -1.15 22.03 7.66
N HIS A 253 -1.98 20.99 7.66
CA HIS A 253 -2.36 20.30 8.88
C HIS A 253 -2.69 18.83 8.68
N GLY A 254 -2.57 18.05 9.77
CA GLY A 254 -3.04 16.68 9.84
C GLY A 254 -4.43 16.60 10.45
N ALA A 255 -5.25 15.66 9.97
CA ALA A 255 -6.60 15.40 10.44
C ALA A 255 -6.92 13.90 10.46
N THR A 256 -8.11 13.55 10.91
CA THR A 256 -8.66 12.20 10.78
C THR A 256 -10.09 12.22 10.24
N CYS A 257 -10.41 11.21 9.36
CA CYS A 257 -11.79 10.97 8.94
C CYS A 257 -12.40 9.76 9.67
N GLN A 258 -11.57 8.77 10.04
CA GLN A 258 -12.02 7.49 10.60
C GLN A 258 -11.49 7.21 12.01
N GLY A 259 -10.52 8.00 12.49
CA GLY A 259 -10.03 7.91 13.85
C GLY A 259 -10.99 8.53 14.86
N TYR A 260 -10.72 8.33 16.14
CA TYR A 260 -11.56 8.80 17.24
C TYR A 260 -11.72 10.34 17.25
N ARG A 261 -10.63 11.07 16.97
CA ARG A 261 -10.58 12.54 16.88
C ARG A 261 -9.27 12.98 16.24
N ASP A 262 -9.20 14.22 15.77
CA ASP A 262 -7.94 14.81 15.36
C ASP A 262 -6.92 14.76 16.51
N GLY A 263 -5.68 14.46 16.16
CA GLY A 263 -4.62 14.21 17.15
C GLY A 263 -4.57 12.79 17.73
N SER A 264 -5.61 11.96 17.57
CA SER A 264 -5.51 10.52 17.88
C SER A 264 -4.70 9.76 16.82
N ALA A 265 -4.18 8.59 17.18
CA ALA A 265 -3.64 7.63 16.22
C ALA A 265 -4.76 6.65 15.84
N TRP A 266 -5.11 6.64 14.55
CA TRP A 266 -6.07 5.68 14.01
C TRP A 266 -5.37 4.34 13.79
N ALA A 267 -5.87 3.26 14.42
CA ALA A 267 -5.17 1.96 14.49
C ALA A 267 -4.82 1.41 13.10
N ARG A 268 -5.77 1.41 12.14
CA ARG A 268 -5.51 0.97 10.77
C ARG A 268 -4.50 1.88 10.07
N GLY A 269 -4.56 3.20 10.27
CA GLY A 269 -3.58 4.14 9.73
C GLY A 269 -2.18 3.90 10.28
N GLN A 270 -2.05 3.62 11.58
CA GLN A 270 -0.78 3.24 12.17
C GLN A 270 -0.25 1.93 11.57
N ALA A 271 -1.10 0.93 11.36
CA ALA A 271 -0.74 -0.31 10.67
C ALA A 271 -0.31 -0.07 9.21
N TRP A 272 -0.96 0.85 8.50
CA TRP A 272 -0.50 1.27 7.16
C TRP A 272 0.88 1.90 7.21
N GLY A 273 1.19 2.68 8.24
CA GLY A 273 2.52 3.22 8.48
C GLY A 273 3.57 2.13 8.66
N VAL A 274 3.28 1.09 9.46
CA VAL A 274 4.16 -0.07 9.66
C VAL A 274 4.43 -0.76 8.31
N TYR A 275 3.37 -1.22 7.64
CA TYR A 275 3.50 -1.96 6.39
C TYR A 275 4.09 -1.12 5.27
N GLY A 276 3.67 0.14 5.16
CA GLY A 276 4.13 1.07 4.14
C GLY A 276 5.63 1.35 4.21
N MET A 277 6.20 1.48 5.40
CA MET A 277 7.65 1.68 5.54
C MET A 277 8.45 0.45 5.13
N ALA A 278 7.96 -0.76 5.44
CA ALA A 278 8.59 -2.00 4.97
C ALA A 278 8.58 -2.11 3.43
N LEU A 279 7.46 -1.77 2.80
CA LEU A 279 7.35 -1.73 1.34
C LEU A 279 8.26 -0.65 0.73
N ALA A 280 8.30 0.54 1.32
CA ALA A 280 9.18 1.61 0.89
C ALA A 280 10.65 1.17 0.87
N TYR A 281 11.11 0.52 1.95
CA TYR A 281 12.45 -0.07 1.99
C TYR A 281 12.65 -1.13 0.90
N ARG A 282 11.68 -2.01 0.72
CA ARG A 282 11.76 -3.09 -0.29
C ARG A 282 11.97 -2.55 -1.72
N TYR A 283 11.29 -1.47 -2.08
CA TYR A 283 11.34 -0.92 -3.44
C TYR A 283 12.47 0.11 -3.67
N THR A 284 12.94 0.77 -2.60
CA THR A 284 13.95 1.84 -2.72
C THR A 284 15.33 1.44 -2.21
N GLY A 285 15.41 0.46 -1.31
CA GLY A 285 16.65 0.08 -0.61
C GLY A 285 17.15 1.13 0.39
N ARG A 286 16.41 2.21 0.63
CA ARG A 286 16.83 3.32 1.50
C ARG A 286 16.67 2.95 2.97
N LYS A 287 17.76 2.98 3.73
CA LYS A 287 17.81 2.56 5.13
C LYS A 287 16.93 3.40 6.06
N GLU A 288 16.70 4.68 5.73
CA GLU A 288 15.80 5.54 6.49
C GLU A 288 14.39 4.98 6.63
N TYR A 289 13.89 4.25 5.64
CA TYR A 289 12.57 3.63 5.73
C TYR A 289 12.53 2.43 6.67
N ILE A 290 13.61 1.64 6.77
CA ILE A 290 13.65 0.54 7.73
C ILE A 290 13.83 1.06 9.16
N ASP A 291 14.50 2.17 9.36
CA ASP A 291 14.61 2.81 10.68
C ASP A 291 13.26 3.39 11.10
N LEU A 292 12.54 4.06 10.21
CA LEU A 292 11.17 4.51 10.45
C LEU A 292 10.20 3.35 10.70
N PHE A 293 10.34 2.25 9.94
CA PHE A 293 9.56 1.02 10.17
C PHE A 293 9.67 0.54 11.62
N ARG A 294 10.89 0.48 12.18
CA ARG A 294 11.10 0.06 13.55
C ARG A 294 10.36 0.95 14.53
N HIS A 295 10.52 2.26 14.45
CA HIS A 295 9.91 3.22 15.37
C HIS A 295 8.37 3.27 15.27
N VAL A 296 7.82 3.26 14.06
CA VAL A 296 6.37 3.21 13.84
C VAL A 296 5.76 1.91 14.36
N THR A 297 6.51 0.80 14.23
CA THR A 297 6.13 -0.52 14.76
C THR A 297 6.19 -0.55 16.29
N GLU A 298 7.24 0.00 16.89
CA GLU A 298 7.37 0.12 18.34
C GLU A 298 6.22 0.93 18.95
N TYR A 299 5.86 2.05 18.32
CA TYR A 299 4.69 2.81 18.75
C TYR A 299 3.42 1.96 18.69
N PHE A 300 3.19 1.24 17.57
CA PHE A 300 2.02 0.40 17.40
C PHE A 300 1.94 -0.70 18.48
N LEU A 301 3.01 -1.44 18.68
CA LEU A 301 3.08 -2.54 19.66
C LEU A 301 2.92 -2.04 21.10
N ALA A 302 3.46 -0.85 21.43
CA ALA A 302 3.34 -0.26 22.76
C ALA A 302 1.89 0.17 23.11
N HIS A 303 1.03 0.34 22.09
CA HIS A 303 -0.35 0.79 22.26
C HIS A 303 -1.39 -0.30 21.96
N LEU A 304 -0.94 -1.54 21.73
CA LEU A 304 -1.87 -2.68 21.65
C LEU A 304 -2.55 -2.94 23.01
N PRO A 305 -3.82 -3.37 23.00
CA PRO A 305 -4.48 -3.84 24.22
C PRO A 305 -3.69 -4.98 24.88
N LYS A 306 -3.81 -5.09 26.20
CA LYS A 306 -3.04 -6.10 26.96
C LYS A 306 -3.60 -7.52 26.85
N ASP A 307 -4.77 -7.65 26.26
CA ASP A 307 -5.52 -8.89 26.06
C ASP A 307 -5.38 -9.46 24.63
N LEU A 308 -4.43 -8.93 23.88
CA LEU A 308 -4.02 -9.47 22.58
C LEU A 308 -2.81 -10.40 22.72
#